data_c3a9c77370687f78311bafb8642942dc
#
_entry.id   c3a9c77370687f78311bafb8642942dc
#
_cell.length_a   1.000
_cell.length_b   1.000
_cell.length_c   1.000
_cell.angle_alpha   90.00
_cell.angle_beta   90.00
_cell.angle_gamma   90.00
#
_symmetry.space_group_name_H-M   'P 1'
#
loop_
_entity.id
_entity.type
_entity.pdbx_description
1 polymer ?
#
loop_
_entity_poly.entity_id
_entity_poly.type
_entity_poly.pdbx_seq_one_letter_code
_entity_poly.pdbx_strand_id
1 'polypeptide(L)'
;ELFGTVKERRYRPRRAEHGPEILLADLVPGTFVVHIDHGVARFAGTTHIGDNGEEKEYLILEYADNDKLYVPTDHLDRVSGYLGAQDHSPNLTRLSTAEWARIKQRVKGATREMAQELIRLNAARQVAKGHDFSADTVWQQELEDSFPFVETPDQAQAINAVKADMEQIRPMDRLICGDVGYGKTEVALRAAFKTVNDGMQVGLLVPTTVLAQQHYATFSERLSPFPVRIEVLSRFRTPKEQQEVIEGLKGGSIDIVIGTHRLLQKDVEFKQLGLAVVDEEQRFGVSHKERFKQLR
;
A
#
# COMPACT_ATOMS: atom_id res chain seq x y z
N GLU A 1 11.36 -0.50 -45.53
CA GLU A 1 11.74 0.75 -44.86
C GLU A 1 10.51 1.46 -44.29
N LEU A 2 10.06 1.07 -43.11
CA LEU A 2 9.06 1.78 -42.29
C LEU A 2 9.27 1.41 -40.83
N PHE A 3 10.35 1.88 -40.22
CA PHE A 3 10.52 1.88 -38.79
C PHE A 3 10.55 3.32 -38.30
N GLY A 4 9.37 3.82 -37.90
CA GLY A 4 9.27 5.05 -37.14
C GLY A 4 9.86 4.83 -35.74
N THR A 5 10.91 5.56 -35.43
CA THR A 5 11.49 5.64 -34.07
C THR A 5 10.46 6.12 -33.08
N VAL A 6 10.04 5.22 -32.18
CA VAL A 6 9.24 5.56 -31.00
C VAL A 6 10.09 6.48 -30.12
N LYS A 7 9.78 7.77 -30.12
CA LYS A 7 10.36 8.70 -29.13
C LYS A 7 9.85 8.30 -27.76
N GLU A 8 10.69 7.69 -26.95
CA GLU A 8 10.45 7.57 -25.50
C GLU A 8 10.15 8.96 -24.94
N ARG A 9 8.88 9.18 -24.58
CA ARG A 9 8.50 10.32 -23.77
C ARG A 9 9.14 10.10 -22.39
N ARG A 10 10.29 10.74 -22.15
CA ARG A 10 10.84 10.88 -20.80
C ARG A 10 9.77 11.52 -19.94
N TYR A 11 9.14 10.72 -19.08
CA TYR A 11 8.27 11.18 -18.03
C TYR A 11 9.12 12.10 -17.12
N ARG A 12 8.97 13.40 -17.26
CA ARG A 12 9.42 14.33 -16.25
C ARG A 12 8.35 14.29 -15.17
N PRO A 13 8.66 13.83 -13.95
CA PRO A 13 7.70 13.94 -12.86
C PRO A 13 7.41 15.45 -12.72
N ARG A 14 6.15 15.81 -12.92
CA ARG A 14 5.67 17.12 -12.46
C ARG A 14 6.01 17.17 -10.98
N ARG A 15 6.84 18.11 -10.57
CA ARG A 15 6.96 18.48 -9.17
C ARG A 15 5.54 18.72 -8.67
N ALA A 16 5.05 17.86 -7.80
CA ALA A 16 3.88 18.13 -6.99
C ALA A 16 4.34 19.20 -5.99
N GLU A 17 4.27 20.46 -6.39
CA GLU A 17 4.73 21.57 -5.55
C GLU A 17 3.70 21.93 -4.48
N HIS A 18 2.44 21.46 -4.58
CA HIS A 18 1.39 21.87 -3.65
C HIS A 18 0.49 20.68 -3.31
N GLY A 19 0.07 20.59 -2.05
CA GLY A 19 -1.04 19.75 -1.63
C GLY A 19 -2.34 20.15 -2.37
N PRO A 20 -3.49 19.49 -2.11
CA PRO A 20 -4.73 19.79 -2.79
C PRO A 20 -5.01 21.30 -2.68
N GLU A 21 -5.10 21.97 -3.81
CA GLU A 21 -5.45 23.39 -3.88
C GLU A 21 -6.82 23.59 -3.20
N ILE A 22 -6.83 24.43 -2.17
CA ILE A 22 -8.08 24.83 -1.53
C ILE A 22 -8.66 25.95 -2.38
N LEU A 23 -9.89 25.77 -2.83
CA LEU A 23 -10.68 26.87 -3.32
C LEU A 23 -11.16 27.69 -2.12
N LEU A 24 -11.12 29.02 -2.25
CA LEU A 24 -11.58 29.94 -1.20
C LEU A 24 -13.01 29.60 -0.72
N ALA A 25 -13.86 29.08 -1.62
CA ALA A 25 -15.22 28.64 -1.37
C ALA A 25 -15.31 27.45 -0.42
N ASP A 26 -14.26 26.66 -0.27
CA ASP A 26 -14.24 25.45 0.56
C ASP A 26 -13.80 25.73 2.01
N LEU A 27 -13.32 26.96 2.28
CA LEU A 27 -12.83 27.36 3.60
C LEU A 27 -14.00 27.85 4.48
N VAL A 28 -14.34 27.07 5.48
CA VAL A 28 -15.31 27.43 6.51
C VAL A 28 -14.58 27.94 7.76
N PRO A 29 -14.99 29.09 8.35
CA PRO A 29 -14.39 29.55 9.60
C PRO A 29 -14.39 28.46 10.69
N GLY A 30 -13.24 28.28 11.33
CA GLY A 30 -13.01 27.20 12.31
C GLY A 30 -12.27 25.99 11.74
N THR A 31 -12.13 25.83 10.42
CA THR A 31 -11.35 24.74 9.84
C THR A 31 -9.84 24.92 10.06
N PHE A 32 -9.14 23.78 10.17
CA PHE A 32 -7.68 23.79 10.27
C PHE A 32 -7.03 23.79 8.89
N VAL A 33 -6.02 24.64 8.76
CA VAL A 33 -5.23 24.81 7.53
C VAL A 33 -3.74 24.77 7.87
N VAL A 34 -2.93 24.54 6.84
CA VAL A 34 -1.47 24.54 6.99
C VAL A 34 -0.88 25.57 6.05
N HIS A 35 -0.20 26.57 6.61
CA HIS A 35 0.60 27.51 5.84
C HIS A 35 2.01 26.95 5.64
N ILE A 36 2.54 26.99 4.43
CA ILE A 36 3.81 26.36 4.06
C ILE A 36 5.00 26.80 4.93
N ASP A 37 5.01 28.06 5.38
CA ASP A 37 6.11 28.61 6.19
C ASP A 37 5.80 28.73 7.67
N HIS A 38 4.53 28.77 8.06
CA HIS A 38 4.12 29.07 9.43
C HIS A 38 3.43 27.92 10.14
N GLY A 39 3.06 26.85 9.41
CA GLY A 39 2.51 25.63 10.00
C GLY A 39 1.01 25.66 10.17
N VAL A 40 0.53 24.91 11.17
CA VAL A 40 -0.88 24.65 11.40
C VAL A 40 -1.55 25.86 12.05
N ALA A 41 -2.64 26.32 11.43
CA ALA A 41 -3.46 27.43 11.90
C ALA A 41 -4.95 27.08 11.78
N ARG A 42 -5.79 27.89 12.41
CA ARG A 42 -7.25 27.83 12.25
C ARG A 42 -7.69 29.00 11.35
N PHE A 43 -8.46 28.71 10.33
CA PHE A 43 -9.03 29.74 9.49
C PHE A 43 -10.17 30.46 10.25
N ALA A 44 -10.07 31.79 10.38
CA ALA A 44 -11.03 32.61 11.13
C ALA A 44 -12.00 33.37 10.20
N GLY A 45 -11.69 33.47 8.92
CA GLY A 45 -12.51 34.20 7.94
C GLY A 45 -11.63 35.05 7.02
N THR A 46 -12.28 35.92 6.26
CA THR A 46 -11.62 36.91 5.39
C THR A 46 -11.83 38.31 5.88
N THR A 47 -10.96 39.23 5.50
CA THR A 47 -11.09 40.67 5.77
C THR A 47 -10.52 41.46 4.62
N HIS A 48 -11.02 42.69 4.43
CA HIS A 48 -10.49 43.64 3.46
C HIS A 48 -9.60 44.62 4.17
N ILE A 49 -8.36 44.74 3.70
CA ILE A 49 -7.39 45.74 4.20
C ILE A 49 -7.00 46.60 3.01
N GLY A 50 -7.25 47.90 3.10
CA GLY A 50 -6.92 48.87 2.05
C GLY A 50 -6.21 50.07 2.64
N ASP A 51 -5.23 50.59 1.90
CA ASP A 51 -4.64 51.90 2.07
C ASP A 51 -4.65 52.59 0.71
N ASN A 52 -5.10 53.88 0.66
CA ASN A 52 -5.15 54.70 -0.55
C ASN A 52 -6.03 54.20 -1.73
N GLY A 53 -7.16 53.51 -1.46
CA GLY A 53 -8.17 53.20 -2.50
C GLY A 53 -8.02 51.87 -3.20
N GLU A 54 -7.06 51.03 -2.85
CA GLU A 54 -6.99 49.65 -3.27
C GLU A 54 -7.33 48.74 -2.07
N GLU A 55 -8.54 48.16 -2.04
CA GLU A 55 -8.92 47.16 -1.07
C GLU A 55 -8.47 45.79 -1.56
N LYS A 56 -7.66 45.08 -0.76
CA LYS A 56 -7.27 43.69 -0.99
C LYS A 56 -7.91 42.80 0.06
N GLU A 57 -8.33 41.64 -0.39
CA GLU A 57 -8.91 40.60 0.49
C GLU A 57 -7.79 39.73 1.08
N TYR A 58 -7.87 39.46 2.38
CA TYR A 58 -6.92 38.67 3.14
C TYR A 58 -7.66 37.56 3.90
N LEU A 59 -7.03 36.37 3.93
CA LEU A 59 -7.39 35.32 4.87
C LEU A 59 -6.84 35.64 6.26
N ILE A 60 -7.64 35.40 7.27
CA ILE A 60 -7.21 35.51 8.67
C ILE A 60 -6.93 34.10 9.18
N LEU A 61 -5.66 33.82 9.47
CA LEU A 61 -5.21 32.57 10.06
C LEU A 61 -4.84 32.80 11.53
N GLU A 62 -5.52 32.10 12.44
CA GLU A 62 -5.26 32.13 13.88
C GLU A 62 -4.29 31.01 14.27
N TYR A 63 -3.25 31.40 14.99
CA TYR A 63 -2.20 30.55 15.52
C TYR A 63 -2.29 30.39 17.03
N ALA A 64 -1.37 29.63 17.63
CA ALA A 64 -1.25 29.56 19.08
C ALA A 64 -1.00 30.96 19.68
N ASP A 65 -1.34 31.14 20.96
CA ASP A 65 -1.19 32.40 21.70
C ASP A 65 -2.02 33.57 21.14
N ASN A 66 -3.10 33.28 20.37
CA ASN A 66 -3.97 34.24 19.68
C ASN A 66 -3.27 35.12 18.62
N ASP A 67 -2.13 34.70 18.16
CA ASP A 67 -1.44 35.34 17.04
C ASP A 67 -2.26 35.20 15.76
N LYS A 68 -2.25 36.24 14.91
CA LYS A 68 -2.95 36.27 13.63
C LYS A 68 -1.99 36.55 12.49
N LEU A 69 -2.16 35.79 11.41
CA LEU A 69 -1.48 36.02 10.15
C LEU A 69 -2.51 36.39 9.09
N TYR A 70 -2.26 37.49 8.38
CA TYR A 70 -3.08 37.92 7.27
C TYR A 70 -2.39 37.49 5.96
N VAL A 71 -3.03 36.59 5.21
CA VAL A 71 -2.50 36.07 3.96
C VAL A 71 -3.31 36.64 2.81
N PRO A 72 -2.69 37.39 1.87
CA PRO A 72 -3.40 37.87 0.69
C PRO A 72 -4.01 36.73 -0.10
N THR A 73 -5.19 36.91 -0.66
CA THR A 73 -5.85 35.88 -1.49
C THR A 73 -5.02 35.51 -2.73
N ASP A 74 -4.15 36.38 -3.20
CA ASP A 74 -3.18 36.11 -4.28
C ASP A 74 -2.15 35.02 -3.88
N HIS A 75 -2.03 34.69 -2.61
CA HIS A 75 -1.10 33.68 -2.05
C HIS A 75 -1.81 32.47 -1.45
N LEU A 76 -2.99 32.12 -1.95
CA LEU A 76 -3.72 30.91 -1.56
C LEU A 76 -2.94 29.63 -1.83
N ASP A 77 -2.05 29.63 -2.82
CA ASP A 77 -1.12 28.54 -3.13
C ASP A 77 -0.21 28.14 -1.94
N ARG A 78 -0.06 29.03 -0.95
CA ARG A 78 0.75 28.80 0.26
C ARG A 78 -0.04 28.20 1.41
N VAL A 79 -1.37 28.03 1.26
CA VAL A 79 -2.26 27.48 2.28
C VAL A 79 -2.90 26.21 1.76
N SER A 80 -2.87 25.15 2.53
CA SER A 80 -3.49 23.87 2.22
C SER A 80 -4.38 23.41 3.38
N GLY A 81 -5.37 22.55 3.10
CA GLY A 81 -6.20 21.94 4.12
C GLY A 81 -5.38 21.04 5.04
N TYR A 82 -5.71 21.06 6.32
CA TYR A 82 -5.11 20.11 7.25
C TYR A 82 -5.71 18.71 7.02
N LEU A 83 -4.85 17.77 6.63
CA LEU A 83 -5.20 16.36 6.42
C LEU A 83 -4.70 15.52 7.63
N GLY A 84 -5.37 15.64 8.76
CA GLY A 84 -5.07 14.87 9.96
C GLY A 84 -6.17 13.86 10.30
N ALA A 85 -5.92 13.01 11.31
CA ALA A 85 -6.95 12.11 11.84
C ALA A 85 -8.14 12.93 12.35
N GLN A 86 -9.34 12.57 11.94
CA GLN A 86 -10.59 13.31 12.23
C GLN A 86 -10.92 13.39 13.73
N ASP A 87 -10.31 12.54 14.57
CA ASP A 87 -10.65 12.42 15.99
C ASP A 87 -9.86 13.36 16.92
N HIS A 88 -8.87 14.09 16.41
CA HIS A 88 -8.07 14.99 17.26
C HIS A 88 -7.85 16.35 16.59
N SER A 89 -8.20 17.43 17.31
CA SER A 89 -7.84 18.79 16.92
C SER A 89 -6.31 18.94 16.94
N PRO A 90 -5.68 19.40 15.85
CA PRO A 90 -4.24 19.61 15.83
C PRO A 90 -3.83 20.75 16.74
N ASN A 91 -2.62 20.66 17.28
CA ASN A 91 -2.03 21.79 17.99
C ASN A 91 -1.68 22.89 16.99
N LEU A 92 -2.11 24.11 17.28
CA LEU A 92 -1.75 25.29 16.51
C LEU A 92 -0.26 25.58 16.65
N THR A 93 0.40 25.92 15.56
CA THR A 93 1.81 26.33 15.57
C THR A 93 1.95 27.74 16.20
N ARG A 94 3.09 28.04 16.81
CA ARG A 94 3.42 29.39 17.29
C ARG A 94 4.11 30.18 16.18
N LEU A 95 3.63 31.39 15.92
CA LEU A 95 4.28 32.30 14.99
C LEU A 95 5.67 32.74 15.54
N SER A 96 6.55 33.13 14.63
CA SER A 96 7.89 33.67 14.96
C SER A 96 8.81 32.69 15.71
N THR A 97 8.49 31.40 15.77
CA THR A 97 9.35 30.39 16.37
C THR A 97 9.99 29.48 15.31
N ALA A 98 11.14 28.89 15.64
CA ALA A 98 11.79 27.88 14.80
C ALA A 98 11.10 26.49 14.83
N GLU A 99 9.96 26.37 15.53
CA GLU A 99 9.28 25.12 15.77
C GLU A 99 8.85 24.44 14.45
N TRP A 100 8.17 25.18 13.60
CA TRP A 100 7.72 24.65 12.30
C TRP A 100 8.88 24.25 11.38
N ALA A 101 9.95 25.04 11.36
CA ALA A 101 11.15 24.72 10.61
C ALA A 101 11.79 23.41 11.11
N ARG A 102 11.83 23.19 12.44
CA ARG A 102 12.33 21.95 13.03
C ARG A 102 11.44 20.75 12.68
N ILE A 103 10.11 20.92 12.72
CA ILE A 103 9.16 19.87 12.32
C ILE A 103 9.38 19.50 10.86
N LYS A 104 9.43 20.48 9.96
CA LYS A 104 9.69 20.26 8.52
C LYS A 104 11.02 19.52 8.30
N GLN A 105 12.07 19.92 9.00
CA GLN A 105 13.39 19.29 8.86
C GLN A 105 13.39 17.85 9.37
N ARG A 106 12.70 17.57 10.48
CA ARG A 106 12.56 16.21 11.04
C ARG A 106 11.81 15.31 10.06
N VAL A 107 10.66 15.75 9.56
CA VAL A 107 9.86 14.98 8.58
C VAL A 107 10.66 14.74 7.31
N LYS A 108 11.34 15.77 6.78
CA LYS A 108 12.19 15.64 5.59
C LYS A 108 13.33 14.63 5.81
N GLY A 109 13.94 14.63 7.00
CA GLY A 109 14.96 13.66 7.38
C GLY A 109 14.40 12.24 7.39
N ALA A 110 13.32 12.00 8.11
CA ALA A 110 12.66 10.69 8.19
C ALA A 110 12.20 10.17 6.81
N THR A 111 11.64 11.06 5.97
CA THR A 111 11.25 10.69 4.60
C THR A 111 12.46 10.29 3.75
N ARG A 112 13.59 11.01 3.89
CA ARG A 112 14.83 10.69 3.16
C ARG A 112 15.41 9.35 3.61
N GLU A 113 15.44 9.09 4.90
CA GLU A 113 15.89 7.81 5.46
C GLU A 113 15.04 6.66 4.96
N MET A 114 13.71 6.79 5.01
CA MET A 114 12.78 5.80 4.48
C MET A 114 12.99 5.56 2.98
N ALA A 115 13.17 6.62 2.19
CA ALA A 115 13.43 6.50 0.76
C ALA A 115 14.75 5.77 0.48
N GLN A 116 15.81 6.06 1.24
CA GLN A 116 17.10 5.36 1.11
C GLN A 116 16.99 3.88 1.47
N GLU A 117 16.24 3.54 2.52
CA GLU A 117 16.00 2.15 2.91
C GLU A 117 15.23 1.40 1.82
N LEU A 118 14.17 1.98 1.25
CA LEU A 118 13.43 1.38 0.15
C LEU A 118 14.28 1.16 -1.11
N ILE A 119 15.16 2.11 -1.43
CA ILE A 119 16.10 1.97 -2.56
C ILE A 119 17.07 0.81 -2.31
N ARG A 120 17.62 0.69 -1.09
CA ARG A 120 18.51 -0.42 -0.72
C ARG A 120 17.80 -1.77 -0.81
N LEU A 121 16.57 -1.86 -0.30
CA LEU A 121 15.77 -3.09 -0.36
C LEU A 121 15.45 -3.48 -1.80
N ASN A 122 15.08 -2.51 -2.64
CA ASN A 122 14.81 -2.77 -4.05
C ASN A 122 16.08 -3.23 -4.79
N ALA A 123 17.21 -2.57 -4.57
CA ALA A 123 18.51 -2.97 -5.15
C ALA A 123 18.92 -4.38 -4.72
N ALA A 124 18.76 -4.72 -3.44
CA ALA A 124 19.04 -6.05 -2.91
C ALA A 124 18.19 -7.14 -3.58
N ARG A 125 16.90 -6.84 -3.86
CA ARG A 125 15.99 -7.77 -4.58
C ARG A 125 16.42 -8.00 -6.03
N GLN A 126 16.91 -6.97 -6.71
CA GLN A 126 17.33 -7.10 -8.12
C GLN A 126 18.52 -8.04 -8.29
N VAL A 127 19.37 -8.19 -7.28
CA VAL A 127 20.53 -9.10 -7.30
C VAL A 127 20.26 -10.40 -6.55
N ALA A 128 19.14 -10.51 -5.82
CA ALA A 128 18.78 -11.74 -5.13
C ALA A 128 18.36 -12.80 -6.15
N LYS A 129 18.86 -14.03 -5.95
CA LYS A 129 18.35 -15.18 -6.68
C LYS A 129 17.02 -15.61 -6.06
N GLY A 130 15.98 -15.68 -6.87
CA GLY A 130 14.71 -16.27 -6.53
C GLY A 130 14.68 -17.78 -6.77
N HIS A 131 13.49 -18.35 -6.64
CA HIS A 131 13.19 -19.69 -7.11
C HIS A 131 12.58 -19.57 -8.52
N ASP A 132 13.11 -20.32 -9.46
CA ASP A 132 12.53 -20.51 -10.79
C ASP A 132 11.51 -21.63 -10.71
N PHE A 133 10.25 -21.26 -10.68
CA PHE A 133 9.16 -22.23 -10.60
C PHE A 133 9.08 -23.06 -11.87
N SER A 134 8.76 -24.33 -11.69
CA SER A 134 8.59 -25.27 -12.80
C SER A 134 7.45 -24.85 -13.76
N ALA A 135 7.50 -25.30 -14.99
CA ALA A 135 6.39 -25.17 -15.92
C ALA A 135 5.09 -25.78 -15.36
N ASP A 136 3.94 -25.38 -15.90
CA ASP A 136 2.65 -25.85 -15.41
C ASP A 136 2.52 -27.37 -15.46
N THR A 137 2.12 -27.94 -14.33
CA THR A 137 1.84 -29.37 -14.19
C THR A 137 0.44 -29.71 -14.74
N VAL A 138 0.15 -31.00 -14.91
CA VAL A 138 -1.21 -31.49 -15.24
C VAL A 138 -2.23 -31.00 -14.23
N TRP A 139 -1.89 -31.01 -12.93
CA TRP A 139 -2.77 -30.51 -11.87
C TRP A 139 -3.04 -28.99 -12.01
N GLN A 140 -2.06 -28.21 -12.44
CA GLN A 140 -2.27 -26.79 -12.71
C GLN A 140 -3.31 -26.60 -13.82
N GLN A 141 -3.23 -27.38 -14.91
CA GLN A 141 -4.19 -27.34 -15.99
C GLN A 141 -5.58 -27.80 -15.54
N GLU A 142 -5.68 -28.89 -14.78
CA GLU A 142 -6.95 -29.35 -14.21
C GLU A 142 -7.61 -28.29 -13.34
N LEU A 143 -6.84 -27.59 -12.50
CA LEU A 143 -7.34 -26.46 -11.69
C LEU A 143 -7.88 -25.33 -12.58
N GLU A 144 -7.16 -24.98 -13.63
CA GLU A 144 -7.53 -23.89 -14.54
C GLU A 144 -8.78 -24.26 -15.36
N ASP A 145 -8.85 -25.47 -15.87
CA ASP A 145 -10.01 -26.00 -16.63
C ASP A 145 -11.27 -26.12 -15.75
N SER A 146 -11.09 -26.32 -14.45
CA SER A 146 -12.21 -26.36 -13.48
C SER A 146 -12.78 -24.98 -13.15
N PHE A 147 -12.24 -23.89 -13.71
CA PHE A 147 -12.75 -22.55 -13.45
C PHE A 147 -14.14 -22.38 -14.09
N PRO A 148 -15.19 -22.03 -13.30
CA PRO A 148 -16.58 -22.07 -13.80
C PRO A 148 -16.94 -20.90 -14.72
N PHE A 149 -16.01 -19.98 -15.00
CA PHE A 149 -16.21 -18.80 -15.83
C PHE A 149 -15.22 -18.78 -16.98
N VAL A 150 -15.50 -17.96 -17.99
CA VAL A 150 -14.56 -17.68 -19.07
C VAL A 150 -13.72 -16.47 -18.66
N GLU A 151 -12.38 -16.61 -18.72
CA GLU A 151 -11.48 -15.50 -18.42
C GLU A 151 -11.65 -14.36 -19.42
N THR A 152 -11.61 -13.14 -18.93
CA THR A 152 -11.46 -11.98 -19.79
C THR A 152 -10.04 -11.92 -20.37
N PRO A 153 -9.84 -11.25 -21.53
CA PRO A 153 -8.50 -11.08 -22.10
C PRO A 153 -7.48 -10.51 -21.11
N ASP A 154 -7.88 -9.56 -20.27
CA ASP A 154 -7.02 -8.95 -19.26
C ASP A 154 -6.68 -9.92 -18.12
N GLN A 155 -7.62 -10.77 -17.70
CA GLN A 155 -7.36 -11.83 -16.70
C GLN A 155 -6.36 -12.84 -17.26
N ALA A 156 -6.57 -13.32 -18.48
CA ALA A 156 -5.64 -14.25 -19.13
C ALA A 156 -4.24 -13.64 -19.30
N GLN A 157 -4.15 -12.36 -19.67
CA GLN A 157 -2.88 -11.65 -19.77
C GLN A 157 -2.20 -11.54 -18.39
N ALA A 158 -2.95 -11.20 -17.34
CA ALA A 158 -2.41 -11.10 -15.97
C ALA A 158 -1.89 -12.45 -15.46
N ILE A 159 -2.65 -13.54 -15.66
CA ILE A 159 -2.26 -14.90 -15.28
C ILE A 159 -0.97 -15.30 -15.98
N ASN A 160 -0.90 -15.14 -17.31
CA ASN A 160 0.28 -15.49 -18.10
C ASN A 160 1.51 -14.65 -17.68
N ALA A 161 1.32 -13.36 -17.42
CA ALA A 161 2.40 -12.49 -16.97
C ALA A 161 2.93 -12.89 -15.58
N VAL A 162 2.05 -13.28 -14.65
CA VAL A 162 2.44 -13.79 -13.32
C VAL A 162 3.22 -15.10 -13.46
N LYS A 163 2.72 -16.06 -14.23
CA LYS A 163 3.41 -17.34 -14.47
C LYS A 163 4.80 -17.12 -15.08
N ALA A 164 4.90 -16.27 -16.11
CA ALA A 164 6.17 -15.96 -16.75
C ALA A 164 7.17 -15.28 -15.82
N ASP A 165 6.72 -14.44 -14.89
CA ASP A 165 7.59 -13.86 -13.87
C ASP A 165 8.03 -14.89 -12.82
N MET A 166 7.15 -15.81 -12.43
CA MET A 166 7.47 -16.87 -11.47
C MET A 166 8.51 -17.84 -12.01
N GLU A 167 8.51 -18.10 -13.32
CA GLU A 167 9.48 -18.98 -14.01
C GLU A 167 10.85 -18.33 -14.24
N GLN A 168 11.07 -17.11 -13.71
CA GLN A 168 12.37 -16.44 -13.78
C GLN A 168 13.17 -16.65 -12.49
N ILE A 169 14.50 -16.71 -12.61
CA ILE A 169 15.41 -16.86 -11.45
C ILE A 169 15.34 -15.69 -10.46
N ARG A 170 14.79 -14.55 -10.84
CA ARG A 170 14.66 -13.39 -9.97
C ARG A 170 13.32 -13.40 -9.21
N PRO A 171 13.27 -12.93 -7.96
CA PRO A 171 12.02 -12.81 -7.23
C PRO A 171 11.03 -11.87 -7.95
N MET A 172 9.81 -12.37 -8.17
CA MET A 172 8.72 -11.55 -8.71
C MET A 172 8.30 -10.47 -7.71
N ASP A 173 8.08 -9.25 -8.18
CA ASP A 173 7.38 -8.18 -7.45
C ASP A 173 6.40 -7.53 -8.42
N ARG A 174 5.17 -8.03 -8.47
CA ARG A 174 4.15 -7.66 -9.44
C ARG A 174 2.90 -7.13 -8.78
N LEU A 175 2.43 -5.99 -9.26
CA LEU A 175 1.16 -5.40 -8.86
C LEU A 175 0.07 -5.81 -9.86
N ILE A 176 -1.03 -6.35 -9.35
CA ILE A 176 -2.24 -6.67 -10.13
C ILE A 176 -3.31 -5.63 -9.80
N CYS A 177 -3.64 -4.79 -10.76
CA CYS A 177 -4.67 -3.77 -10.64
C CYS A 177 -5.95 -4.22 -11.34
N GLY A 178 -7.08 -3.97 -10.70
CA GLY A 178 -8.41 -4.26 -11.25
C GLY A 178 -9.49 -3.85 -10.26
N ASP A 179 -10.68 -3.56 -10.76
CA ASP A 179 -11.83 -3.19 -9.94
C ASP A 179 -12.31 -4.36 -9.06
N VAL A 180 -13.22 -4.07 -8.13
CA VAL A 180 -13.84 -5.08 -7.26
C VAL A 180 -14.66 -6.04 -8.14
N GLY A 181 -14.51 -7.35 -7.91
CA GLY A 181 -15.23 -8.39 -8.66
C GLY A 181 -14.56 -8.83 -9.99
N TYR A 182 -13.45 -8.23 -10.40
CA TYR A 182 -12.75 -8.59 -11.65
C TYR A 182 -11.80 -9.79 -11.52
N GLY A 183 -11.99 -10.64 -10.53
CA GLY A 183 -11.31 -11.94 -10.45
C GLY A 183 -9.83 -11.88 -10.05
N LYS A 184 -9.35 -10.80 -9.38
CA LYS A 184 -7.97 -10.74 -8.84
C LYS A 184 -7.61 -11.94 -7.98
N THR A 185 -8.59 -12.46 -7.23
CA THR A 185 -8.43 -13.64 -6.37
C THR A 185 -8.07 -14.89 -7.16
N GLU A 186 -8.63 -15.09 -8.36
CA GLU A 186 -8.31 -16.23 -9.21
C GLU A 186 -6.86 -16.18 -9.70
N VAL A 187 -6.35 -15.00 -10.06
CA VAL A 187 -4.93 -14.83 -10.42
C VAL A 187 -4.03 -15.22 -9.25
N ALA A 188 -4.35 -14.78 -8.04
CA ALA A 188 -3.61 -15.12 -6.83
C ALA A 188 -3.69 -16.62 -6.50
N LEU A 189 -4.85 -17.24 -6.69
CA LEU A 189 -5.07 -18.67 -6.44
C LEU A 189 -4.24 -19.54 -7.38
N ARG A 190 -4.23 -19.23 -8.67
CA ARG A 190 -3.41 -19.97 -9.66
C ARG A 190 -1.91 -19.85 -9.37
N ALA A 191 -1.45 -18.65 -9.01
CA ALA A 191 -0.06 -18.44 -8.59
C ALA A 191 0.28 -19.21 -7.30
N ALA A 192 -0.65 -19.21 -6.33
CA ALA A 192 -0.49 -19.96 -5.09
C ALA A 192 -0.39 -21.47 -5.35
N PHE A 193 -1.26 -22.00 -6.19
CA PHE A 193 -1.24 -23.42 -6.53
C PHE A 193 0.03 -23.84 -7.28
N LYS A 194 0.50 -23.01 -8.22
CA LYS A 194 1.78 -23.21 -8.89
C LYS A 194 2.95 -23.29 -7.88
N THR A 195 2.90 -22.41 -6.87
CA THR A 195 3.91 -22.40 -5.78
C THR A 195 3.87 -23.70 -4.96
N VAL A 196 2.67 -24.18 -4.63
CA VAL A 196 2.49 -25.41 -3.85
C VAL A 196 2.91 -26.65 -4.65
N ASN A 197 2.64 -26.66 -5.97
CA ASN A 197 3.09 -27.75 -6.85
C ASN A 197 4.62 -27.90 -6.88
N ASP A 198 5.37 -26.81 -6.64
CA ASP A 198 6.82 -26.84 -6.49
C ASP A 198 7.29 -27.15 -5.04
N GLY A 199 6.37 -27.53 -4.15
CA GLY A 199 6.66 -27.88 -2.77
C GLY A 199 6.96 -26.70 -1.86
N MET A 200 6.62 -25.49 -2.27
CA MET A 200 6.85 -24.27 -1.49
C MET A 200 5.56 -23.75 -0.84
N GLN A 201 5.71 -22.96 0.22
CA GLN A 201 4.60 -22.41 0.98
C GLN A 201 4.16 -21.04 0.46
N VAL A 202 2.89 -20.72 0.70
CA VAL A 202 2.26 -19.46 0.31
C VAL A 202 1.72 -18.74 1.54
N GLY A 203 2.01 -17.43 1.64
CA GLY A 203 1.40 -16.53 2.61
C GLY A 203 0.48 -15.54 1.91
N LEU A 204 -0.79 -15.48 2.28
CA LEU A 204 -1.76 -14.49 1.80
C LEU A 204 -2.10 -13.51 2.94
N LEU A 205 -1.67 -12.27 2.80
CA LEU A 205 -1.92 -11.21 3.76
C LEU A 205 -3.15 -10.39 3.37
N VAL A 206 -4.11 -10.27 4.27
CA VAL A 206 -5.37 -9.53 4.08
C VAL A 206 -5.63 -8.57 5.24
N PRO A 207 -6.30 -7.42 5.01
CA PRO A 207 -6.46 -6.39 6.06
C PRO A 207 -7.46 -6.74 7.14
N THR A 208 -8.44 -7.60 6.85
CA THR A 208 -9.51 -7.93 7.79
C THR A 208 -9.72 -9.43 7.95
N THR A 209 -10.23 -9.81 9.09
CA THR A 209 -10.56 -11.21 9.37
C THR A 209 -11.72 -11.75 8.53
N VAL A 210 -12.62 -10.87 8.08
CA VAL A 210 -13.71 -11.22 7.17
C VAL A 210 -13.13 -11.61 5.80
N LEU A 211 -12.22 -10.80 5.25
CA LEU A 211 -11.53 -11.13 4.01
C LEU A 211 -10.70 -12.42 4.14
N ALA A 212 -10.05 -12.64 5.29
CA ALA A 212 -9.33 -13.88 5.52
C ALA A 212 -10.26 -15.11 5.41
N GLN A 213 -11.47 -15.02 5.97
CA GLN A 213 -12.45 -16.07 5.93
C GLN A 213 -13.02 -16.29 4.52
N GLN A 214 -13.26 -15.19 3.78
CA GLN A 214 -13.72 -15.25 2.38
C GLN A 214 -12.68 -15.93 1.47
N HIS A 215 -11.41 -15.50 1.56
CA HIS A 215 -10.34 -16.14 0.81
C HIS A 215 -10.15 -17.60 1.20
N TYR A 216 -10.23 -17.91 2.50
CA TYR A 216 -10.15 -19.30 2.96
C TYR A 216 -11.23 -20.18 2.35
N ALA A 217 -12.49 -19.70 2.35
CA ALA A 217 -13.59 -20.45 1.74
C ALA A 217 -13.35 -20.66 0.23
N THR A 218 -12.99 -19.61 -0.50
CA THR A 218 -12.72 -19.68 -1.95
C THR A 218 -11.56 -20.61 -2.27
N PHE A 219 -10.44 -20.49 -1.56
CA PHE A 219 -9.27 -21.33 -1.78
C PHE A 219 -9.55 -22.78 -1.41
N SER A 220 -10.24 -23.02 -0.29
CA SER A 220 -10.59 -24.38 0.16
C SER A 220 -11.55 -25.06 -0.83
N GLU A 221 -12.54 -24.34 -1.36
CA GLU A 221 -13.47 -24.86 -2.35
C GLU A 221 -12.74 -25.22 -3.67
N ARG A 222 -11.96 -24.29 -4.20
CA ARG A 222 -11.26 -24.46 -5.47
C ARG A 222 -10.14 -25.49 -5.42
N LEU A 223 -9.46 -25.61 -4.29
CA LEU A 223 -8.34 -26.54 -4.13
C LEU A 223 -8.75 -27.86 -3.46
N SER A 224 -10.04 -28.05 -3.17
CA SER A 224 -10.55 -29.29 -2.52
C SER A 224 -10.20 -30.61 -3.26
N PRO A 225 -10.08 -30.66 -4.61
CA PRO A 225 -9.66 -31.88 -5.29
C PRO A 225 -8.17 -32.24 -5.12
N PHE A 226 -7.37 -31.31 -4.61
CA PHE A 226 -5.92 -31.44 -4.52
C PHE A 226 -5.46 -31.62 -3.07
N PRO A 227 -4.33 -32.29 -2.82
CA PRO A 227 -3.82 -32.54 -1.46
C PRO A 227 -3.09 -31.28 -0.91
N VAL A 228 -3.80 -30.15 -0.82
CA VAL A 228 -3.27 -28.87 -0.36
C VAL A 228 -3.86 -28.53 1.00
N ARG A 229 -3.00 -28.25 1.98
CA ARG A 229 -3.44 -27.87 3.32
C ARG A 229 -3.44 -26.35 3.48
N ILE A 230 -4.64 -25.80 3.69
CA ILE A 230 -4.89 -24.36 3.83
C ILE A 230 -5.32 -24.07 5.26
N GLU A 231 -4.73 -23.04 5.88
CA GLU A 231 -5.08 -22.61 7.23
C GLU A 231 -5.25 -21.10 7.32
N VAL A 232 -6.02 -20.67 8.34
CA VAL A 232 -6.23 -19.25 8.65
C VAL A 232 -5.48 -18.87 9.91
N LEU A 233 -4.69 -17.79 9.85
CA LEU A 233 -4.03 -17.22 11.02
C LEU A 233 -4.60 -15.82 11.32
N SER A 234 -5.53 -15.76 12.28
CA SER A 234 -6.18 -14.51 12.67
C SER A 234 -6.46 -14.48 14.18
N ARG A 235 -6.82 -13.30 14.68
CA ARG A 235 -7.18 -13.12 16.11
C ARG A 235 -8.44 -13.87 16.54
N PHE A 236 -9.22 -14.41 15.63
CA PHE A 236 -10.42 -15.21 15.97
C PHE A 236 -10.10 -16.67 16.28
N ARG A 237 -8.90 -17.13 15.95
CA ARG A 237 -8.41 -18.44 16.39
C ARG A 237 -7.95 -18.36 17.85
N THR A 238 -8.18 -19.40 18.59
CA THR A 238 -7.66 -19.54 19.95
C THR A 238 -6.13 -19.52 19.95
N PRO A 239 -5.48 -19.15 21.06
CA PRO A 239 -4.01 -19.18 21.14
C PRO A 239 -3.41 -20.55 20.78
N LYS A 240 -4.09 -21.65 21.17
CA LYS A 240 -3.68 -23.02 20.85
C LYS A 240 -3.71 -23.27 19.33
N GLU A 241 -4.83 -22.96 18.69
CA GLU A 241 -4.97 -23.10 17.21
C GLU A 241 -3.95 -22.25 16.46
N GLN A 242 -3.68 -21.02 16.93
CA GLN A 242 -2.65 -20.17 16.33
C GLN A 242 -1.27 -20.82 16.43
N GLN A 243 -0.96 -21.41 17.58
CA GLN A 243 0.31 -22.11 17.80
C GLN A 243 0.44 -23.34 16.89
N GLU A 244 -0.61 -24.13 16.74
CA GLU A 244 -0.65 -25.27 15.83
C GLU A 244 -0.40 -24.86 14.37
N VAL A 245 -0.97 -23.73 13.93
CA VAL A 245 -0.74 -23.18 12.59
C VAL A 245 0.73 -22.73 12.43
N ILE A 246 1.30 -22.03 13.42
CA ILE A 246 2.69 -21.56 13.38
C ILE A 246 3.66 -22.76 13.33
N GLU A 247 3.43 -23.77 14.15
CA GLU A 247 4.25 -25.00 14.13
C GLU A 247 4.12 -25.75 12.80
N GLY A 248 2.89 -25.78 12.24
CA GLY A 248 2.64 -26.36 10.93
C GLY A 248 3.36 -25.63 9.79
N LEU A 249 3.41 -24.30 9.84
CA LEU A 249 4.18 -23.50 8.87
C LEU A 249 5.68 -23.77 8.99
N LYS A 250 6.20 -23.75 10.21
CA LYS A 250 7.62 -24.02 10.48
C LYS A 250 8.01 -25.46 10.11
N GLY A 251 7.13 -26.42 10.33
CA GLY A 251 7.34 -27.83 9.95
C GLY A 251 7.15 -28.10 8.46
N GLY A 252 6.46 -27.22 7.74
CA GLY A 252 6.12 -27.39 6.31
C GLY A 252 4.94 -28.33 6.08
N SER A 253 4.06 -28.50 7.07
CA SER A 253 2.83 -29.30 6.93
C SER A 253 1.62 -28.45 6.50
N ILE A 254 1.77 -27.15 6.39
CA ILE A 254 0.77 -26.21 5.87
C ILE A 254 1.35 -25.58 4.60
N ASP A 255 0.60 -25.67 3.52
CA ASP A 255 1.02 -25.19 2.21
C ASP A 255 0.62 -23.73 2.00
N ILE A 256 -0.60 -23.35 2.39
CA ILE A 256 -1.14 -22.00 2.21
C ILE A 256 -1.64 -21.49 3.57
N VAL A 257 -1.18 -20.31 3.98
CA VAL A 257 -1.73 -19.61 5.13
C VAL A 257 -2.33 -18.28 4.71
N ILE A 258 -3.56 -18.03 5.15
CA ILE A 258 -4.29 -16.78 4.93
C ILE A 258 -4.38 -16.06 6.27
N GLY A 259 -3.85 -14.86 6.36
CA GLY A 259 -3.80 -14.18 7.65
C GLY A 259 -3.88 -12.65 7.57
N THR A 260 -4.15 -12.07 8.73
CA THR A 260 -4.14 -10.62 8.93
C THR A 260 -2.77 -10.18 9.47
N HIS A 261 -2.70 -9.01 10.13
CA HIS A 261 -1.48 -8.54 10.79
C HIS A 261 -0.81 -9.58 11.72
N ARG A 262 -1.53 -10.61 12.18
CA ARG A 262 -0.97 -11.72 12.95
C ARG A 262 0.10 -12.48 12.17
N LEU A 263 -0.06 -12.57 10.86
CA LEU A 263 0.92 -13.21 9.96
C LEU A 263 2.27 -12.47 9.93
N LEU A 264 2.29 -11.21 10.34
CA LEU A 264 3.50 -10.38 10.36
C LEU A 264 4.24 -10.43 11.70
N GLN A 265 3.81 -11.19 12.69
CA GLN A 265 4.46 -11.25 13.99
C GLN A 265 5.77 -12.06 13.92
N LYS A 266 6.67 -11.80 14.87
CA LYS A 266 8.05 -12.34 14.85
C LYS A 266 8.12 -13.86 15.03
N ASP A 267 7.10 -14.43 15.60
CA ASP A 267 6.98 -15.87 15.89
C ASP A 267 6.47 -16.69 14.70
N VAL A 268 6.07 -16.02 13.60
CA VAL A 268 5.65 -16.69 12.37
C VAL A 268 6.88 -16.95 11.50
N GLU A 269 7.21 -18.20 11.32
CA GLU A 269 8.31 -18.67 10.49
C GLU A 269 7.78 -19.67 9.46
N PHE A 270 8.20 -19.54 8.22
CA PHE A 270 7.94 -20.50 7.16
C PHE A 270 9.13 -21.43 6.99
N LYS A 271 8.88 -22.70 6.70
CA LYS A 271 9.94 -23.61 6.31
C LYS A 271 10.53 -23.21 4.95
N GLN A 272 9.69 -22.86 4.00
CA GLN A 272 10.10 -22.53 2.63
C GLN A 272 9.04 -21.66 1.95
N LEU A 273 9.03 -20.37 2.24
CA LEU A 273 8.09 -19.42 1.63
C LEU A 273 8.48 -19.16 0.17
N GLY A 274 7.61 -19.55 -0.78
CA GLY A 274 7.78 -19.31 -2.21
C GLY A 274 7.04 -18.09 -2.74
N LEU A 275 5.83 -17.83 -2.21
CA LEU A 275 4.98 -16.75 -2.67
C LEU A 275 4.37 -15.98 -1.49
N ALA A 276 4.47 -14.66 -1.54
CA ALA A 276 3.79 -13.75 -0.63
C ALA A 276 2.78 -12.91 -1.43
N VAL A 277 1.50 -13.04 -1.10
CA VAL A 277 0.41 -12.28 -1.72
C VAL A 277 -0.13 -11.27 -0.72
N VAL A 278 -0.34 -10.03 -1.16
CA VAL A 278 -0.95 -8.97 -0.35
C VAL A 278 -2.21 -8.49 -1.05
N ASP A 279 -3.36 -8.75 -0.46
CA ASP A 279 -4.64 -8.24 -0.95
C ASP A 279 -4.98 -6.92 -0.26
N GLU A 280 -5.66 -6.00 -0.98
CA GLU A 280 -5.98 -4.64 -0.51
C GLU A 280 -4.72 -3.89 0.01
N GLU A 281 -3.65 -3.92 -0.78
CA GLU A 281 -2.31 -3.43 -0.41
C GLU A 281 -2.31 -2.00 0.16
N GLN A 282 -3.25 -1.13 -0.28
CA GLN A 282 -3.37 0.27 0.18
C GLN A 282 -3.72 0.36 1.69
N ARG A 283 -4.25 -0.71 2.28
CA ARG A 283 -4.57 -0.77 3.72
C ARG A 283 -3.38 -1.12 4.61
N PHE A 284 -2.24 -1.45 4.01
CA PHE A 284 -1.01 -1.78 4.73
C PHE A 284 0.03 -0.68 4.58
N GLY A 285 0.66 -0.31 5.70
CA GLY A 285 1.81 0.58 5.68
C GLY A 285 3.03 -0.07 5.00
N VAL A 286 3.95 0.76 4.52
CA VAL A 286 5.18 0.31 3.84
C VAL A 286 5.96 -0.69 4.69
N SER A 287 6.14 -0.42 5.99
CA SER A 287 6.85 -1.30 6.93
C SER A 287 6.24 -2.69 7.05
N HIS A 288 4.92 -2.80 7.01
CA HIS A 288 4.21 -4.08 7.05
C HIS A 288 4.46 -4.91 5.78
N LYS A 289 4.40 -4.26 4.62
CA LYS A 289 4.64 -4.91 3.33
C LYS A 289 6.08 -5.40 3.21
N GLU A 290 7.03 -4.55 3.56
CA GLU A 290 8.45 -4.92 3.52
C GLU A 290 8.77 -6.05 4.51
N ARG A 291 8.18 -6.03 5.70
CA ARG A 291 8.33 -7.13 6.66
C ARG A 291 7.79 -8.45 6.12
N PHE A 292 6.63 -8.44 5.45
CA PHE A 292 6.07 -9.65 4.84
C PHE A 292 6.96 -10.22 3.75
N LYS A 293 7.57 -9.36 2.95
CA LYS A 293 8.55 -9.76 1.92
C LYS A 293 9.86 -10.32 2.51
N GLN A 294 10.13 -10.07 3.79
CA GLN A 294 11.35 -10.55 4.49
C GLN A 294 11.14 -11.86 5.27
N LEU A 295 9.93 -12.44 5.28
CA LEU A 295 9.62 -13.70 5.99
C LEU A 295 10.19 -14.96 5.29
N ARG A 296 11.30 -14.82 4.58
CA ARG A 296 12.03 -15.93 3.94
C ARG A 296 12.87 -16.68 4.95
#